data_0ed5b306f39aa7b07957ffce9e6c3ba7
#
_entry.id   0ed5b306f39aa7b07957ffce9e6c3ba7
#
_cell.length_a   1.000
_cell.length_b   1.000
_cell.length_c   1.000
_cell.angle_alpha   90.00
_cell.angle_beta   90.00
_cell.angle_gamma   90.00
#
_symmetry.space_group_name_H-M   'P 1'
#
loop_
_entity.id
_entity.type
_entity.pdbx_description
1 polymer ?
#
loop_
_entity_poly.entity_id
_entity_poly.type
_entity_poly.pdbx_seq_one_letter_code
_entity_poly.pdbx_strand_id
1 'polypeptide(L)'
;TPPNPPAVRPPAPLANTPPPAPAAPCRNPLDLRFQAAVARATLSISPVSLLLATVDWAAHLAGSPGKRLELVSLAQEHLRRITEYAGSVAFASPGFPALRCIAPPAQDRRFADPAWERWPFSLMHQSFLLAEEWWQAATTGIAGVSAHHEHVVSFAARQLLDVLSPGNYLPTNPVVLQRTASAAGLNLLNGLGNLADDAARLLTGQPPAGAEAFAVGRDVAVTPGKVVLRTPLMELIQYAPTTGQVRPEPVLIVPAWIMKYYILDLSPHNSLIKYLVGQGFT
;
A
#
# COMPACT_ATOMS: atom_id res chain seq x y z
N THR A 1 34.77 26.05 56.78
CA THR A 1 33.42 26.19 56.25
C THR A 1 33.49 26.14 54.73
N PRO A 2 32.89 25.13 54.08
CA PRO A 2 32.87 25.08 52.60
C PRO A 2 31.89 26.16 52.07
N PRO A 3 32.15 26.69 50.87
CA PRO A 3 31.28 27.70 50.27
C PRO A 3 29.94 27.10 49.85
N ASN A 4 28.86 27.86 50.06
CA ASN A 4 27.51 27.52 49.67
C ASN A 4 27.40 27.35 48.12
N PRO A 5 26.70 26.33 47.62
CA PRO A 5 26.48 26.22 46.21
C PRO A 5 25.57 27.37 45.68
N PRO A 6 25.80 27.82 44.44
CA PRO A 6 25.00 28.91 43.87
C PRO A 6 23.52 28.53 43.77
N ALA A 7 22.65 29.45 44.20
CA ALA A 7 21.20 29.29 44.13
C ALA A 7 20.74 29.12 42.65
N VAL A 8 20.14 27.98 42.34
CA VAL A 8 19.50 27.72 41.03
C VAL A 8 18.28 28.63 40.93
N ARG A 9 18.33 29.57 40.01
CA ARG A 9 17.21 30.45 39.67
C ARG A 9 16.11 29.60 39.02
N PRO A 10 14.86 29.62 39.48
CA PRO A 10 13.78 28.92 38.78
C PRO A 10 13.63 29.48 37.39
N PRO A 11 13.32 28.64 36.36
CA PRO A 11 13.08 29.11 35.02
C PRO A 11 11.90 30.06 35.01
N ALA A 12 12.04 31.16 34.28
CA ALA A 12 10.96 32.12 34.06
C ALA A 12 9.75 31.42 33.41
N PRO A 13 8.52 31.74 33.81
CA PRO A 13 7.34 31.16 33.17
C PRO A 13 7.35 31.50 31.69
N LEU A 14 7.28 30.50 30.81
CA LEU A 14 7.09 30.64 29.36
C LEU A 14 5.71 31.26 29.08
N ALA A 15 5.64 32.58 29.10
CA ALA A 15 4.47 33.34 28.69
C ALA A 15 4.39 33.38 27.14
N ASN A 16 4.04 32.24 26.54
CA ASN A 16 3.57 32.17 25.15
C ASN A 16 2.38 31.22 25.09
N THR A 17 1.25 31.68 25.64
CA THR A 17 -0.04 31.08 25.23
C THR A 17 -0.25 31.51 23.80
N PRO A 18 -0.28 30.58 22.83
CA PRO A 18 -0.62 30.93 21.46
C PRO A 18 -2.01 31.57 21.44
N PRO A 19 -2.25 32.57 20.58
CA PRO A 19 -3.57 33.17 20.47
C PRO A 19 -4.62 32.07 20.24
N PRO A 20 -5.82 32.20 20.83
CA PRO A 20 -6.87 31.21 20.64
C PRO A 20 -7.10 31.01 19.16
N ALA A 21 -7.06 29.74 18.71
CA ALA A 21 -7.32 29.41 17.32
C ALA A 21 -8.67 30.01 16.91
N PRO A 22 -8.79 30.62 15.71
CA PRO A 22 -10.05 31.17 15.25
C PRO A 22 -11.12 30.08 15.36
N ALA A 23 -12.28 30.46 15.95
CA ALA A 23 -13.41 29.54 16.11
C ALA A 23 -13.73 28.87 14.78
N ALA A 24 -13.71 27.56 14.74
CA ALA A 24 -14.03 26.80 13.51
C ALA A 24 -15.41 27.26 13.01
N PRO A 25 -15.58 27.58 11.72
CA PRO A 25 -16.86 28.04 11.21
C PRO A 25 -17.93 26.99 11.52
N CYS A 26 -19.10 27.44 12.04
CA CYS A 26 -20.25 26.55 12.28
C CYS A 26 -20.62 25.86 10.96
N ARG A 27 -20.24 24.61 10.81
CA ARG A 27 -20.60 23.80 9.64
C ARG A 27 -22.04 23.30 9.83
N ASN A 28 -22.85 23.42 8.75
CA ASN A 28 -24.21 22.89 8.77
C ASN A 28 -24.17 21.38 9.08
N PRO A 29 -24.95 20.88 10.07
CA PRO A 29 -24.97 19.45 10.41
C PRO A 29 -25.39 18.55 9.26
N LEU A 30 -26.23 19.05 8.34
CA LEU A 30 -26.63 18.31 7.14
C LEU A 30 -25.46 18.11 6.18
N ASP A 31 -24.66 19.16 5.95
CA ASP A 31 -23.48 19.11 5.10
C ASP A 31 -22.45 18.13 5.68
N LEU A 32 -22.26 18.15 7.00
CA LEU A 32 -21.34 17.21 7.67
C LEU A 32 -21.77 15.75 7.47
N ARG A 33 -23.06 15.47 7.60
CA ARG A 33 -23.61 14.11 7.37
C ARG A 33 -23.45 13.68 5.92
N PHE A 34 -23.76 14.56 4.98
CA PHE A 34 -23.61 14.30 3.56
C PHE A 34 -22.14 14.05 3.19
N GLN A 35 -21.24 14.94 3.62
CA GLN A 35 -19.80 14.78 3.38
C GLN A 35 -19.23 13.50 4.01
N ALA A 36 -19.71 13.13 5.21
CA ALA A 36 -19.32 11.86 5.84
C ALA A 36 -19.82 10.64 5.05
N ALA A 37 -21.03 10.70 4.47
CA ALA A 37 -21.54 9.64 3.62
C ALA A 37 -20.72 9.53 2.31
N VAL A 38 -20.43 10.66 1.67
CA VAL A 38 -19.56 10.71 0.48
C VAL A 38 -18.18 10.15 0.81
N ALA A 39 -17.55 10.58 1.90
CA ALA A 39 -16.24 10.10 2.30
C ALA A 39 -16.21 8.57 2.53
N ARG A 40 -17.26 8.00 3.12
CA ARG A 40 -17.40 6.54 3.27
C ARG A 40 -17.52 5.85 1.91
N ALA A 41 -18.35 6.38 1.02
CA ALA A 41 -18.56 5.80 -0.31
C ALA A 41 -17.31 5.87 -1.21
N THR A 42 -16.48 6.90 -1.03
CA THR A 42 -15.27 7.15 -1.83
C THR A 42 -13.97 6.77 -1.11
N LEU A 43 -14.05 6.07 0.01
CA LEU A 43 -12.90 5.70 0.86
C LEU A 43 -12.02 6.92 1.22
N SER A 44 -12.67 8.06 1.50
CA SER A 44 -12.04 9.36 1.81
C SER A 44 -11.27 10.00 0.64
N ILE A 45 -11.35 9.45 -0.57
CA ILE A 45 -10.83 10.11 -1.77
C ILE A 45 -11.81 11.21 -2.20
N SER A 46 -11.33 12.43 -2.38
CA SER A 46 -12.17 13.54 -2.86
C SER A 46 -12.46 13.39 -4.37
N PRO A 47 -13.72 13.17 -4.79
CA PRO A 47 -14.06 13.10 -6.21
C PRO A 47 -13.75 14.41 -6.95
N VAL A 48 -13.91 15.55 -6.27
CA VAL A 48 -13.62 16.87 -6.84
C VAL A 48 -12.11 17.02 -7.11
N SER A 49 -11.25 16.60 -6.18
CA SER A 49 -9.79 16.67 -6.37
C SER A 49 -9.34 15.78 -7.53
N LEU A 50 -9.91 14.59 -7.65
CA LEU A 50 -9.60 13.70 -8.76
C LEU A 50 -10.07 14.28 -10.09
N LEU A 51 -11.28 14.87 -10.13
CA LEU A 51 -11.81 15.54 -11.33
C LEU A 51 -10.92 16.71 -11.74
N LEU A 52 -10.52 17.59 -10.81
CA LEU A 52 -9.66 18.73 -11.09
C LEU A 52 -8.30 18.28 -11.66
N ALA A 53 -7.68 17.28 -11.06
CA ALA A 53 -6.42 16.75 -11.56
C ALA A 53 -6.57 16.15 -12.97
N THR A 54 -7.68 15.43 -13.22
CA THR A 54 -7.96 14.84 -14.54
C THR A 54 -8.21 15.89 -15.60
N VAL A 55 -8.96 16.96 -15.28
CA VAL A 55 -9.23 18.07 -16.21
C VAL A 55 -7.94 18.83 -16.53
N ASP A 56 -7.12 19.13 -15.52
CA ASP A 56 -5.83 19.80 -15.69
C ASP A 56 -4.92 18.99 -16.64
N TRP A 57 -4.76 17.70 -16.36
CA TRP A 57 -4.01 16.79 -17.20
C TRP A 57 -4.54 16.73 -18.64
N ALA A 58 -5.85 16.54 -18.81
CA ALA A 58 -6.45 16.38 -20.14
C ALA A 58 -6.35 17.65 -20.98
N ALA A 59 -6.57 18.83 -20.37
CA ALA A 59 -6.46 20.12 -21.05
C ALA A 59 -5.03 20.39 -21.54
N HIS A 60 -4.04 20.15 -20.69
CA HIS A 60 -2.63 20.35 -21.05
C HIS A 60 -2.15 19.33 -22.07
N LEU A 61 -2.56 18.06 -21.95
CA LEU A 61 -2.28 17.05 -22.98
C LEU A 61 -2.90 17.41 -24.34
N ALA A 62 -4.14 17.90 -24.33
CA ALA A 62 -4.79 18.35 -25.57
C ALA A 62 -4.05 19.56 -26.20
N GLY A 63 -3.51 20.44 -25.36
CA GLY A 63 -2.70 21.58 -25.77
C GLY A 63 -1.23 21.26 -26.10
N SER A 64 -0.79 20.00 -25.97
CA SER A 64 0.61 19.60 -26.17
C SER A 64 0.77 18.72 -27.41
N PRO A 65 0.87 19.31 -28.64
CA PRO A 65 0.93 18.52 -29.88
C PRO A 65 2.18 17.64 -29.96
N GLY A 66 3.32 18.07 -29.45
CA GLY A 66 4.54 17.26 -29.38
C GLY A 66 4.34 15.99 -28.58
N LYS A 67 3.82 16.12 -27.35
CA LYS A 67 3.52 14.97 -26.48
C LYS A 67 2.54 14.00 -27.10
N ARG A 68 1.50 14.50 -27.77
CA ARG A 68 0.56 13.64 -28.50
C ARG A 68 1.20 12.88 -29.65
N LEU A 69 2.12 13.51 -30.39
CA LEU A 69 2.89 12.82 -31.43
C LEU A 69 3.80 11.74 -30.84
N GLU A 70 4.46 12.01 -29.73
CA GLU A 70 5.25 10.99 -28.99
C GLU A 70 4.37 9.80 -28.61
N LEU A 71 3.19 10.05 -28.04
CA LEU A 71 2.27 8.97 -27.64
C LEU A 71 1.73 8.16 -28.84
N VAL A 72 1.47 8.83 -29.96
CA VAL A 72 1.09 8.13 -31.20
C VAL A 72 2.24 7.27 -31.71
N SER A 73 3.46 7.82 -31.76
CA SER A 73 4.65 7.08 -32.18
C SER A 73 4.93 5.87 -31.28
N LEU A 74 4.77 6.05 -29.96
CA LEU A 74 4.91 4.98 -28.97
C LEU A 74 3.85 3.89 -29.20
N ALA A 75 2.59 4.28 -29.44
CA ALA A 75 1.52 3.32 -29.72
C ALA A 75 1.76 2.54 -31.02
N GLN A 76 2.29 3.19 -32.06
CA GLN A 76 2.68 2.51 -33.30
C GLN A 76 3.83 1.52 -33.06
N GLU A 77 4.83 1.90 -32.30
CA GLU A 77 5.94 1.02 -31.92
C GLU A 77 5.45 -0.16 -31.08
N HIS A 78 4.54 0.06 -30.13
CA HIS A 78 3.93 -1.03 -29.36
C HIS A 78 3.13 -2.00 -30.26
N LEU A 79 2.37 -1.46 -31.20
CA LEU A 79 1.63 -2.28 -32.17
C LEU A 79 2.58 -3.12 -33.03
N ARG A 80 3.70 -2.54 -33.50
CA ARG A 80 4.73 -3.27 -34.23
C ARG A 80 5.31 -4.40 -33.36
N ARG A 81 5.76 -4.09 -32.13
CA ARG A 81 6.34 -5.08 -31.22
C ARG A 81 5.37 -6.23 -30.93
N ILE A 82 4.10 -5.93 -30.63
CA ILE A 82 3.13 -6.99 -30.31
C ILE A 82 2.76 -7.84 -31.52
N THR A 83 2.72 -7.25 -32.73
CA THR A 83 2.48 -8.01 -33.97
C THR A 83 3.65 -8.93 -34.34
N GLU A 84 4.89 -8.45 -34.17
CA GLU A 84 6.10 -9.25 -34.37
C GLU A 84 6.17 -10.39 -33.37
N TYR A 85 5.85 -10.09 -32.09
CA TYR A 85 5.78 -11.10 -31.04
C TYR A 85 4.71 -12.15 -31.33
N ALA A 86 3.50 -11.73 -31.70
CA ALA A 86 2.42 -12.64 -32.05
C ALA A 86 2.80 -13.56 -33.22
N GLY A 87 3.47 -13.02 -34.25
CA GLY A 87 4.02 -13.79 -35.36
C GLY A 87 5.09 -14.79 -34.88
N SER A 88 6.03 -14.35 -34.04
CA SER A 88 7.07 -15.23 -33.51
C SER A 88 6.51 -16.38 -32.68
N VAL A 89 5.45 -16.13 -31.89
CA VAL A 89 4.77 -17.18 -31.09
C VAL A 89 4.00 -18.14 -31.99
N ALA A 90 3.32 -17.62 -33.04
CA ALA A 90 2.54 -18.45 -33.99
C ALA A 90 3.41 -19.42 -34.82
N PHE A 91 4.65 -19.01 -35.13
CA PHE A 91 5.61 -19.79 -35.92
C PHE A 91 6.77 -20.36 -35.11
N ALA A 92 6.69 -20.33 -33.77
CA ALA A 92 7.74 -20.82 -32.86
C ALA A 92 7.92 -22.34 -33.06
N SER A 93 9.17 -22.76 -33.26
CA SER A 93 9.53 -24.17 -33.24
C SER A 93 9.50 -24.70 -31.79
N PRO A 94 9.11 -25.96 -31.58
CA PRO A 94 9.17 -26.58 -30.26
C PRO A 94 10.58 -26.48 -29.66
N GLY A 95 10.67 -25.94 -28.44
CA GLY A 95 11.95 -25.77 -27.73
C GLY A 95 12.64 -24.40 -27.86
N PHE A 96 12.12 -23.50 -28.71
CA PHE A 96 12.63 -22.12 -28.81
C PHE A 96 11.56 -21.15 -28.33
N PRO A 97 11.65 -20.64 -27.09
CA PRO A 97 10.70 -19.65 -26.60
C PRO A 97 10.81 -18.37 -27.40
N ALA A 98 9.68 -17.79 -27.78
CA ALA A 98 9.65 -16.48 -28.43
C ALA A 98 10.27 -15.43 -27.51
N LEU A 99 11.09 -14.53 -28.05
CA LEU A 99 11.67 -13.44 -27.30
C LEU A 99 10.56 -12.46 -26.88
N ARG A 100 10.46 -12.18 -25.59
CA ARG A 100 9.49 -11.21 -25.06
C ARG A 100 9.67 -9.85 -25.73
N CYS A 101 8.58 -9.21 -26.11
CA CYS A 101 8.62 -7.87 -26.72
C CYS A 101 8.80 -6.76 -25.67
N ILE A 102 8.46 -7.05 -24.41
CA ILE A 102 8.72 -6.18 -23.26
C ILE A 102 9.06 -7.03 -22.04
N ALA A 103 10.07 -6.62 -21.29
CA ALA A 103 10.42 -7.24 -20.01
C ALA A 103 9.73 -6.49 -18.86
N PRO A 104 9.06 -7.19 -17.94
CA PRO A 104 8.53 -6.55 -16.75
C PRO A 104 9.68 -6.00 -15.88
N PRO A 105 9.44 -4.96 -15.05
CA PRO A 105 10.39 -4.52 -14.04
C PRO A 105 10.84 -5.69 -13.14
N ALA A 106 12.08 -5.67 -12.67
CA ALA A 106 12.68 -6.78 -11.92
C ALA A 106 11.91 -7.17 -10.65
N GLN A 107 11.22 -6.21 -10.03
CA GLN A 107 10.36 -6.41 -8.85
C GLN A 107 8.95 -6.90 -9.18
N ASP A 108 8.53 -6.83 -10.46
CA ASP A 108 7.19 -7.26 -10.88
C ASP A 108 7.14 -8.77 -11.05
N ARG A 109 6.43 -9.44 -10.17
CA ARG A 109 6.24 -10.91 -10.18
C ARG A 109 4.87 -11.36 -10.64
N ARG A 110 4.00 -10.46 -11.10
CA ARG A 110 2.63 -10.78 -11.52
C ARG A 110 2.58 -11.87 -12.58
N PHE A 111 3.55 -11.88 -13.48
CA PHE A 111 3.64 -12.80 -14.64
C PHE A 111 4.88 -13.69 -14.58
N ALA A 112 5.39 -14.00 -13.36
CA ALA A 112 6.61 -14.79 -13.20
C ALA A 112 6.40 -16.30 -13.39
N ASP A 113 5.17 -16.80 -13.25
CA ASP A 113 4.87 -18.22 -13.43
C ASP A 113 5.02 -18.64 -14.91
N PRO A 114 5.67 -19.78 -15.22
CA PRO A 114 5.83 -20.25 -16.59
C PRO A 114 4.53 -20.48 -17.38
N ALA A 115 3.40 -20.59 -16.71
CA ALA A 115 2.10 -20.71 -17.34
C ALA A 115 1.75 -19.48 -18.21
N TRP A 116 2.29 -18.31 -17.85
CA TRP A 116 2.11 -17.07 -18.61
C TRP A 116 2.84 -17.06 -19.96
N GLU A 117 3.82 -17.94 -20.18
CA GLU A 117 4.53 -18.05 -21.47
C GLU A 117 3.72 -18.81 -22.53
N ARG A 118 2.60 -19.42 -22.15
CA ARG A 118 1.74 -20.18 -23.06
C ARG A 118 0.76 -19.29 -23.79
N TRP A 119 0.53 -19.55 -25.06
CA TRP A 119 -0.54 -18.91 -25.81
C TRP A 119 -1.93 -19.26 -25.24
N PRO A 120 -2.89 -18.36 -25.10
CA PRO A 120 -2.89 -16.92 -25.47
C PRO A 120 -2.35 -16.00 -24.35
N PHE A 121 -2.01 -16.50 -23.20
CA PHE A 121 -1.62 -15.74 -22.01
C PHE A 121 -0.32 -14.96 -22.21
N SER A 122 0.61 -15.50 -23.01
CA SER A 122 1.85 -14.81 -23.36
C SER A 122 1.57 -13.51 -24.14
N LEU A 123 0.67 -13.54 -25.10
CA LEU A 123 0.26 -12.34 -25.83
C LEU A 123 -0.49 -11.35 -24.94
N MET A 124 -1.34 -11.88 -24.04
CA MET A 124 -2.16 -11.08 -23.14
C MET A 124 -1.33 -10.27 -22.14
N HIS A 125 -0.36 -10.91 -21.46
CA HIS A 125 0.47 -10.19 -20.51
C HIS A 125 1.47 -9.23 -21.18
N GLN A 126 1.99 -9.56 -22.36
CA GLN A 126 2.86 -8.66 -23.13
C GLN A 126 2.09 -7.42 -23.61
N SER A 127 0.86 -7.59 -24.11
CA SER A 127 -0.01 -6.46 -24.46
C SER A 127 -0.34 -5.58 -23.26
N PHE A 128 -0.58 -6.19 -22.12
CA PHE A 128 -0.86 -5.47 -20.87
C PHE A 128 0.34 -4.63 -20.42
N LEU A 129 1.55 -5.19 -20.44
CA LEU A 129 2.77 -4.45 -20.08
C LEU A 129 3.04 -3.27 -21.04
N LEU A 130 2.79 -3.43 -22.33
CA LEU A 130 2.87 -2.33 -23.30
C LEU A 130 1.83 -1.25 -23.02
N ALA A 131 0.61 -1.63 -22.62
CA ALA A 131 -0.41 -0.67 -22.19
C ALA A 131 0.00 0.09 -20.92
N GLU A 132 0.63 -0.57 -19.93
CA GLU A 132 1.19 0.09 -18.75
C GLU A 132 2.26 1.12 -19.13
N GLU A 133 3.19 0.76 -20.02
CA GLU A 133 4.24 1.68 -20.51
C GLU A 133 3.61 2.90 -21.20
N TRP A 134 2.61 2.69 -22.06
CA TRP A 134 1.92 3.79 -22.74
C TRP A 134 1.19 4.72 -21.77
N TRP A 135 0.44 4.17 -20.80
CA TRP A 135 -0.26 4.97 -19.81
C TRP A 135 0.69 5.72 -18.89
N GLN A 136 1.82 5.13 -18.54
CA GLN A 136 2.87 5.83 -17.79
C GLN A 136 3.36 7.04 -18.59
N ALA A 137 3.66 6.87 -19.87
CA ALA A 137 4.06 7.97 -20.75
C ALA A 137 2.95 9.02 -20.95
N ALA A 138 1.68 8.60 -21.01
CA ALA A 138 0.54 9.47 -21.22
C ALA A 138 0.18 10.32 -20.00
N THR A 139 0.58 9.88 -18.81
CA THR A 139 0.23 10.56 -17.53
C THR A 139 1.39 11.31 -16.89
N THR A 140 2.58 11.29 -17.50
CA THR A 140 3.78 11.95 -16.96
C THR A 140 4.48 12.84 -17.97
N GLY A 141 5.17 13.88 -17.48
CA GLY A 141 6.00 14.75 -18.29
C GLY A 141 5.22 15.64 -19.26
N ILE A 142 4.01 16.05 -18.93
CA ILE A 142 3.19 16.97 -19.73
C ILE A 142 3.42 18.40 -19.28
N ALA A 143 3.88 19.26 -20.18
CA ALA A 143 4.15 20.64 -19.87
C ALA A 143 2.88 21.40 -19.43
N GLY A 144 2.96 22.12 -18.32
CA GLY A 144 1.86 22.92 -17.78
C GLY A 144 1.03 22.22 -16.70
N VAL A 145 1.02 20.89 -16.63
CA VAL A 145 0.37 20.15 -15.54
C VAL A 145 1.10 20.38 -14.23
N SER A 146 0.36 20.66 -13.16
CA SER A 146 0.98 20.80 -11.85
C SER A 146 1.56 19.45 -11.37
N ALA A 147 2.70 19.48 -10.66
CA ALA A 147 3.34 18.24 -10.16
C ALA A 147 2.39 17.41 -9.27
N HIS A 148 1.52 18.08 -8.49
CA HIS A 148 0.51 17.41 -7.67
C HIS A 148 -0.52 16.67 -8.54
N HIS A 149 -1.06 17.31 -9.57
CA HIS A 149 -2.05 16.71 -10.47
C HIS A 149 -1.43 15.58 -11.30
N GLU A 150 -0.19 15.74 -11.76
CA GLU A 150 0.55 14.65 -12.43
C GLU A 150 0.64 13.41 -11.54
N HIS A 151 1.02 13.58 -10.27
CA HIS A 151 1.07 12.47 -9.31
C HIS A 151 -0.31 11.83 -9.09
N VAL A 152 -1.36 12.63 -8.94
CA VAL A 152 -2.72 12.10 -8.76
C VAL A 152 -3.18 11.31 -9.97
N VAL A 153 -2.99 11.83 -11.18
CA VAL A 153 -3.46 11.17 -12.41
C VAL A 153 -2.63 9.93 -12.71
N SER A 154 -1.30 10.00 -12.61
CA SER A 154 -0.43 8.85 -12.85
C SER A 154 -0.68 7.73 -11.83
N PHE A 155 -0.87 8.07 -10.54
CA PHE A 155 -1.24 7.11 -9.52
C PHE A 155 -2.61 6.47 -9.79
N ALA A 156 -3.62 7.28 -10.11
CA ALA A 156 -4.96 6.78 -10.40
C ALA A 156 -4.97 5.86 -11.64
N ALA A 157 -4.26 6.25 -12.71
CA ALA A 157 -4.09 5.42 -13.90
C ALA A 157 -3.40 4.08 -13.56
N ARG A 158 -2.35 4.11 -12.72
CA ARG A 158 -1.67 2.90 -12.27
C ARG A 158 -2.59 1.99 -11.48
N GLN A 159 -3.37 2.53 -10.52
CA GLN A 159 -4.32 1.73 -9.75
C GLN A 159 -5.39 1.10 -10.65
N LEU A 160 -5.88 1.84 -11.65
CA LEU A 160 -6.85 1.30 -12.61
C LEU A 160 -6.25 0.16 -13.44
N LEU A 161 -5.03 0.31 -13.93
CA LEU A 161 -4.32 -0.75 -14.64
C LEU A 161 -4.07 -1.97 -13.75
N ASP A 162 -3.68 -1.77 -12.50
CA ASP A 162 -3.50 -2.86 -11.55
C ASP A 162 -4.80 -3.65 -11.33
N VAL A 163 -5.95 -2.96 -11.24
CA VAL A 163 -7.28 -3.63 -11.20
C VAL A 163 -7.57 -4.39 -12.49
N LEU A 164 -7.23 -3.82 -13.65
CA LEU A 164 -7.48 -4.41 -14.97
C LEU A 164 -6.44 -5.47 -15.37
N SER A 165 -5.45 -5.74 -14.53
CA SER A 165 -4.42 -6.75 -14.80
C SER A 165 -5.05 -8.11 -15.10
N PRO A 166 -4.63 -8.79 -16.17
CA PRO A 166 -5.16 -10.10 -16.54
C PRO A 166 -4.96 -11.17 -15.48
N GLY A 167 -4.00 -10.96 -14.56
CA GLY A 167 -3.80 -11.86 -13.41
C GLY A 167 -4.93 -11.86 -12.40
N ASN A 168 -5.81 -10.86 -12.40
CA ASN A 168 -6.89 -10.72 -11.42
C ASN A 168 -8.18 -11.47 -11.78
N TYR A 169 -8.29 -11.97 -13.00
CA TYR A 169 -9.54 -12.57 -13.49
C TYR A 169 -9.36 -14.06 -13.78
N LEU A 170 -10.33 -14.86 -13.34
CA LEU A 170 -10.32 -16.31 -13.53
C LEU A 170 -10.07 -16.73 -15.00
N PRO A 171 -10.77 -16.18 -16.02
CA PRO A 171 -10.60 -16.65 -17.41
C PRO A 171 -9.26 -16.23 -18.03
N THR A 172 -8.56 -15.26 -17.46
CA THR A 172 -7.32 -14.71 -18.02
C THR A 172 -6.07 -15.07 -17.21
N ASN A 173 -6.25 -15.72 -16.05
CA ASN A 173 -5.12 -16.16 -15.23
C ASN A 173 -4.81 -17.64 -15.44
N PRO A 174 -3.71 -18.01 -16.17
CA PRO A 174 -3.38 -19.39 -16.49
C PRO A 174 -3.08 -20.24 -15.25
N VAL A 175 -2.53 -19.66 -14.19
CA VAL A 175 -2.21 -20.36 -12.94
C VAL A 175 -3.50 -20.80 -12.25
N VAL A 176 -4.47 -19.88 -12.15
CA VAL A 176 -5.78 -20.17 -11.57
C VAL A 176 -6.55 -21.19 -12.42
N LEU A 177 -6.52 -21.05 -13.74
CA LEU A 177 -7.16 -22.00 -14.65
C LEU A 177 -6.57 -23.42 -14.49
N GLN A 178 -5.25 -23.55 -14.46
CA GLN A 178 -4.59 -24.85 -14.23
C GLN A 178 -4.97 -25.44 -12.86
N ARG A 179 -4.95 -24.61 -11.82
CA ARG A 179 -5.35 -25.07 -10.47
C ARG A 179 -6.81 -25.48 -10.43
N THR A 180 -7.69 -24.75 -11.09
CA THR A 180 -9.11 -25.08 -11.17
C THR A 180 -9.34 -26.38 -11.92
N ALA A 181 -8.67 -26.58 -13.05
CA ALA A 181 -8.73 -27.84 -13.79
C ALA A 181 -8.21 -29.03 -12.99
N SER A 182 -7.04 -28.88 -12.34
CA SER A 182 -6.43 -29.96 -11.54
C SER A 182 -7.25 -30.31 -10.28
N ALA A 183 -7.97 -29.34 -9.72
CA ALA A 183 -8.83 -29.54 -8.56
C ALA A 183 -10.31 -29.85 -8.94
N ALA A 184 -10.60 -30.04 -10.22
CA ALA A 184 -11.98 -30.23 -10.73
C ALA A 184 -12.97 -29.16 -10.20
N GLY A 185 -12.51 -27.92 -10.06
CA GLY A 185 -13.32 -26.80 -9.57
C GLY A 185 -13.46 -26.69 -8.05
N LEU A 186 -12.96 -27.65 -7.26
CA LEU A 186 -13.12 -27.64 -5.79
C LEU A 186 -12.46 -26.43 -5.12
N ASN A 187 -11.39 -25.89 -5.69
CA ASN A 187 -10.75 -24.66 -5.21
C ASN A 187 -11.71 -23.46 -5.25
N LEU A 188 -12.58 -23.37 -6.25
CA LEU A 188 -13.57 -22.27 -6.36
C LEU A 188 -14.69 -22.46 -5.34
N LEU A 189 -15.17 -23.68 -5.13
CA LEU A 189 -16.16 -23.99 -4.10
C LEU A 189 -15.65 -23.69 -2.69
N ASN A 190 -14.41 -24.11 -2.39
CA ASN A 190 -13.76 -23.78 -1.12
C ASN A 190 -13.57 -22.27 -0.95
N GLY A 191 -13.16 -21.57 -2.02
CA GLY A 191 -13.05 -20.12 -2.01
C GLY A 191 -14.38 -19.40 -1.75
N LEU A 192 -15.47 -19.89 -2.34
CA LEU A 192 -16.80 -19.38 -2.08
C LEU A 192 -17.25 -19.62 -0.63
N GLY A 193 -16.94 -20.80 -0.07
CA GLY A 193 -17.17 -21.11 1.34
C GLY A 193 -16.42 -20.17 2.27
N ASN A 194 -15.13 -19.91 2.00
CA ASN A 194 -14.33 -18.96 2.78
C ASN A 194 -14.90 -17.53 2.68
N LEU A 195 -15.29 -17.09 1.48
CA LEU A 195 -15.90 -15.77 1.29
C LEU A 195 -17.22 -15.64 2.09
N ALA A 196 -18.03 -16.68 2.11
CA ALA A 196 -19.28 -16.67 2.89
C ALA A 196 -19.02 -16.63 4.40
N ASP A 197 -18.02 -17.37 4.90
CA ASP A 197 -17.61 -17.31 6.32
C ASP A 197 -17.07 -15.93 6.68
N ASP A 198 -16.17 -15.37 5.88
CA ASP A 198 -15.62 -14.03 6.09
C ASP A 198 -16.71 -12.95 6.09
N ALA A 199 -17.68 -13.03 5.17
CA ALA A 199 -18.80 -12.11 5.13
C ALA A 199 -19.69 -12.25 6.38
N ALA A 200 -19.97 -13.47 6.82
CA ALA A 200 -20.74 -13.71 8.04
C ALA A 200 -20.02 -13.17 9.29
N ARG A 201 -18.71 -13.39 9.42
CA ARG A 201 -17.89 -12.86 10.50
C ARG A 201 -17.88 -11.32 10.50
N LEU A 202 -17.72 -10.70 9.34
CA LEU A 202 -17.75 -9.24 9.21
C LEU A 202 -19.12 -8.67 9.66
N LEU A 203 -20.21 -9.27 9.23
CA LEU A 203 -21.57 -8.83 9.57
C LEU A 203 -21.90 -9.03 11.06
N THR A 204 -21.35 -10.07 11.68
CA THR A 204 -21.56 -10.38 13.11
C THR A 204 -20.53 -9.74 14.04
N GLY A 205 -19.55 -9.02 13.49
CA GLY A 205 -18.47 -8.40 14.28
C GLY A 205 -17.48 -9.40 14.89
N GLN A 206 -17.44 -10.62 14.36
CA GLN A 206 -16.47 -11.64 14.79
C GLN A 206 -15.09 -11.38 14.17
N PRO A 207 -14.00 -11.77 14.87
CA PRO A 207 -12.67 -11.69 14.30
C PRO A 207 -12.52 -12.61 13.06
N PRO A 208 -11.59 -12.29 12.15
CA PRO A 208 -11.27 -13.16 11.01
C PRO A 208 -10.94 -14.58 11.45
N ALA A 209 -11.23 -15.57 10.60
CA ALA A 209 -10.90 -16.96 10.87
C ALA A 209 -9.39 -17.14 11.11
N GLY A 210 -9.03 -17.88 12.16
CA GLY A 210 -7.64 -18.10 12.56
C GLY A 210 -7.05 -17.00 13.46
N ALA A 211 -7.73 -15.86 13.65
CA ALA A 211 -7.25 -14.79 14.54
C ALA A 211 -7.21 -15.24 16.02
N GLU A 212 -8.06 -16.20 16.41
CA GLU A 212 -8.10 -16.82 17.72
C GLU A 212 -6.82 -17.56 18.09
N ALA A 213 -6.01 -17.96 17.12
CA ALA A 213 -4.71 -18.57 17.32
C ALA A 213 -3.67 -17.57 17.87
N PHE A 214 -3.95 -16.26 17.78
CA PHE A 214 -3.02 -15.19 18.17
C PHE A 214 -3.61 -14.35 19.30
N ALA A 215 -3.12 -14.56 20.52
CA ALA A 215 -3.49 -13.76 21.68
C ALA A 215 -2.35 -12.83 22.10
N VAL A 216 -2.69 -11.56 22.33
CA VAL A 216 -1.75 -10.56 22.85
C VAL A 216 -1.25 -10.97 24.24
N GLY A 217 0.05 -10.94 24.45
CA GLY A 217 0.71 -11.37 25.69
C GLY A 217 1.01 -12.88 25.75
N ARG A 218 0.48 -13.69 24.81
CA ARG A 218 0.79 -15.13 24.70
C ARG A 218 1.55 -15.46 23.41
N ASP A 219 1.07 -15.00 22.26
CA ASP A 219 1.63 -15.31 20.94
C ASP A 219 2.24 -14.06 20.28
N VAL A 220 1.68 -12.89 20.57
CA VAL A 220 2.19 -11.57 20.15
C VAL A 220 2.38 -10.68 21.36
N ALA A 221 3.26 -9.69 21.31
CA ALA A 221 3.61 -8.82 22.41
C ALA A 221 4.06 -9.59 23.65
N VAL A 222 4.94 -10.57 23.47
CA VAL A 222 5.38 -11.49 24.53
C VAL A 222 6.57 -10.98 25.33
N THR A 223 7.24 -9.92 24.88
CA THR A 223 8.38 -9.34 25.62
C THR A 223 7.89 -8.75 26.94
N PRO A 224 8.43 -9.20 28.11
CA PRO A 224 7.94 -8.76 29.40
C PRO A 224 8.12 -7.26 29.61
N GLY A 225 7.08 -6.61 30.14
CA GLY A 225 7.08 -5.19 30.46
C GLY A 225 6.00 -4.82 31.44
N LYS A 226 6.03 -3.58 31.93
CA LYS A 226 5.03 -3.03 32.84
C LYS A 226 4.60 -1.65 32.40
N VAL A 227 3.32 -1.34 32.55
CA VAL A 227 2.81 0.03 32.39
C VAL A 227 3.32 0.87 33.54
N VAL A 228 4.18 1.85 33.30
CA VAL A 228 4.78 2.73 34.31
C VAL A 228 4.11 4.10 34.37
N LEU A 229 3.39 4.49 33.33
CA LEU A 229 2.59 5.71 33.29
C LEU A 229 1.30 5.44 32.49
N ARG A 230 0.18 5.93 33.01
CA ARG A 230 -1.12 5.90 32.31
C ARG A 230 -1.74 7.29 32.33
N THR A 231 -2.19 7.73 31.19
CA THR A 231 -2.97 8.97 30.99
C THR A 231 -4.29 8.63 30.30
N PRO A 232 -5.23 9.56 30.17
CA PRO A 232 -6.45 9.31 29.39
C PRO A 232 -6.20 9.00 27.89
N LEU A 233 -5.03 9.34 27.36
CA LEU A 233 -4.69 9.20 25.93
C LEU A 233 -3.66 8.11 25.65
N MET A 234 -2.79 7.76 26.62
CA MET A 234 -1.69 6.82 26.37
C MET A 234 -1.29 6.04 27.63
N GLU A 235 -0.65 4.92 27.39
CA GLU A 235 0.08 4.14 28.39
C GLU A 235 1.55 4.07 27.96
N LEU A 236 2.47 4.27 28.92
CA LEU A 236 3.89 4.07 28.73
C LEU A 236 4.28 2.70 29.29
N ILE A 237 4.80 1.85 28.44
CA ILE A 237 5.27 0.52 28.81
C ILE A 237 6.80 0.55 28.93
N GLN A 238 7.33 0.18 30.10
CA GLN A 238 8.75 -0.09 30.27
C GLN A 238 8.98 -1.59 30.15
N TYR A 239 9.80 -2.00 29.22
CA TYR A 239 10.15 -3.40 29.03
C TYR A 239 11.23 -3.83 30.04
N ALA A 240 11.11 -5.05 30.53
CA ALA A 240 12.03 -5.61 31.49
C ALA A 240 13.39 -5.90 30.85
N PRO A 241 14.52 -5.54 31.48
CA PRO A 241 15.83 -5.85 30.98
C PRO A 241 16.07 -7.37 30.95
N THR A 242 16.75 -7.86 29.92
CA THR A 242 17.17 -9.26 29.81
C THR A 242 18.67 -9.45 30.05
N THR A 243 19.38 -8.35 30.32
CA THR A 243 20.83 -8.31 30.62
C THR A 243 21.07 -7.93 32.07
N GLY A 244 22.20 -8.37 32.66
CA GLY A 244 22.56 -8.07 34.07
C GLY A 244 22.89 -6.59 34.29
N GLN A 245 23.21 -5.84 33.26
CA GLN A 245 23.43 -4.39 33.29
C GLN A 245 22.68 -3.78 32.10
N VAL A 246 22.13 -2.60 32.32
CA VAL A 246 21.41 -1.81 31.33
C VAL A 246 22.16 -0.54 30.98
N ARG A 247 21.94 -0.01 29.82
CA ARG A 247 22.46 1.29 29.41
C ARG A 247 21.72 2.40 30.17
N PRO A 248 22.41 3.48 30.54
CA PRO A 248 21.79 4.57 31.29
C PRO A 248 20.76 5.34 30.44
N GLU A 249 20.93 5.37 29.11
CA GLU A 249 20.00 6.05 28.21
C GLU A 249 18.92 5.07 27.75
N PRO A 250 17.64 5.29 28.08
CA PRO A 250 16.53 4.48 27.59
C PRO A 250 16.22 4.81 26.13
N VAL A 251 15.67 3.86 25.40
CA VAL A 251 15.15 4.08 24.03
C VAL A 251 13.65 4.29 24.10
N LEU A 252 13.20 5.54 23.92
CA LEU A 252 11.77 5.85 23.82
C LEU A 252 11.27 5.56 22.42
N ILE A 253 10.29 4.67 22.28
CA ILE A 253 9.62 4.36 21.03
C ILE A 253 8.21 4.97 21.06
N VAL A 254 7.92 5.83 20.09
CA VAL A 254 6.58 6.36 19.83
C VAL A 254 6.07 5.69 18.55
N PRO A 255 5.23 4.65 18.66
CA PRO A 255 4.74 3.93 17.48
C PRO A 255 3.78 4.81 16.68
N ALA A 256 3.59 4.47 15.41
CA ALA A 256 2.56 5.11 14.59
C ALA A 256 1.17 4.89 15.21
N TRP A 257 0.45 5.97 15.49
CA TRP A 257 -0.84 5.95 16.21
C TRP A 257 -1.97 5.20 15.51
N ILE A 258 -1.81 4.90 14.20
CA ILE A 258 -2.72 4.06 13.43
C ILE A 258 -2.42 2.56 13.56
N MET A 259 -1.29 2.19 14.15
CA MET A 259 -0.87 0.79 14.31
C MET A 259 -1.09 0.31 15.74
N LYS A 260 -1.20 -1.00 15.91
CA LYS A 260 -1.19 -1.60 17.25
C LYS A 260 0.19 -1.43 17.88
N TYR A 261 0.24 -1.17 19.19
CA TYR A 261 1.51 -0.96 19.91
C TYR A 261 2.51 -2.10 19.72
N TYR A 262 2.01 -3.33 19.55
CA TYR A 262 2.82 -4.53 19.43
C TYR A 262 3.34 -4.79 18.00
N ILE A 263 3.18 -3.84 17.04
CA ILE A 263 3.76 -4.00 15.70
C ILE A 263 5.27 -4.25 15.73
N LEU A 264 5.94 -3.76 16.74
CA LEU A 264 7.39 -3.92 16.96
C LEU A 264 7.73 -5.15 17.84
N ASP A 265 6.74 -5.92 18.25
CA ASP A 265 6.87 -7.14 19.07
C ASP A 265 5.90 -8.24 18.61
N LEU A 266 5.88 -8.51 17.29
CA LEU A 266 4.92 -9.44 16.66
C LEU A 266 5.22 -10.90 16.98
N SER A 267 6.49 -11.29 16.98
CA SER A 267 6.89 -12.67 17.25
C SER A 267 8.32 -12.70 17.78
N PRO A 268 8.77 -13.81 18.40
CA PRO A 268 10.14 -13.94 18.88
C PRO A 268 11.22 -13.76 17.81
N HIS A 269 10.90 -14.03 16.57
CA HIS A 269 11.80 -13.84 15.42
C HIS A 269 11.74 -12.41 14.87
N ASN A 270 10.58 -11.76 14.98
CA ASN A 270 10.29 -10.47 14.35
C ASN A 270 9.90 -9.43 15.41
N SER A 271 10.81 -9.20 16.39
CA SER A 271 10.63 -8.27 17.50
C SER A 271 11.82 -7.34 17.66
N LEU A 272 11.62 -6.07 17.31
CA LEU A 272 12.59 -5.00 17.61
C LEU A 272 12.72 -4.80 19.13
N ILE A 273 11.63 -4.93 19.88
CA ILE A 273 11.62 -4.77 21.34
C ILE A 273 12.51 -5.84 21.98
N LYS A 274 12.32 -7.11 21.63
CA LYS A 274 13.16 -8.20 22.14
C LYS A 274 14.63 -7.99 21.79
N TYR A 275 14.92 -7.52 20.59
CA TYR A 275 16.29 -7.20 20.18
C TYR A 275 16.90 -6.12 21.07
N LEU A 276 16.19 -4.99 21.29
CA LEU A 276 16.70 -3.88 22.08
C LEU A 276 16.94 -4.25 23.54
N VAL A 277 16.00 -4.96 24.20
CA VAL A 277 16.23 -5.40 25.59
C VAL A 277 17.39 -6.41 25.69
N GLY A 278 17.61 -7.21 24.66
CA GLY A 278 18.76 -8.10 24.51
C GLY A 278 20.09 -7.35 24.33
N GLN A 279 20.07 -6.11 23.84
CA GLN A 279 21.23 -5.23 23.74
C GLN A 279 21.44 -4.34 24.97
N GLY A 280 20.69 -4.55 26.03
CA GLY A 280 20.78 -3.83 27.30
C GLY A 280 20.05 -2.49 27.32
N PHE A 281 19.08 -2.28 26.46
CA PHE A 281 18.17 -1.12 26.56
C PHE A 281 16.89 -1.50 27.30
N THR A 282 16.25 -0.48 27.88
CA THR A 282 14.91 -0.59 28.49
C THR A 282 14.01 0.49 27.92
#